data_898d07519fae6459ee8209e4563663e9
#
_entry.id   898d07519fae6459ee8209e4563663e9
#
_cell.length_a   1.000
_cell.length_b   1.000
_cell.length_c   1.000
_cell.angle_alpha   90.00
_cell.angle_beta   90.00
_cell.angle_gamma   90.00
#
_symmetry.space_group_name_H-M   'P 1'
#
loop_
_entity.id
_entity.type
_entity.pdbx_description
1 polymer ?
#
loop_
_entity_poly.entity_id
_entity_poly.type
_entity_poly.pdbx_seq_one_letter_code
_entity_poly.pdbx_strand_id
1 'polypeptide(L)'
;PMAEMNMTRLEGKSADMNALRSAALAIPFLTERRLVVLENPLNMVGGRDGKDTQSEFINLLNKLPQSTALVLVVEDFQKNQKKKGVWTTVWTKLNESHWLNQWASEAGSRALIVDCPLPTIRNMANWIRKKAADLGGAFTALAAGLLADYVGNNTQLAVQEIVKLLTYVNYDRPVDDDDVRRLTVQEHQSDIFEMV
;
A
#
# COMPACT_ATOMS: atom_id res chain seq x y z
N PRO A 1 11.51 9.28 -19.10
CA PRO A 1 10.78 10.33 -19.83
C PRO A 1 9.48 9.83 -20.46
N MET A 2 9.45 8.73 -21.27
CA MET A 2 8.21 8.21 -21.86
C MET A 2 7.24 7.58 -20.84
N ALA A 3 7.73 6.97 -19.81
CA ALA A 3 6.91 6.40 -18.74
C ALA A 3 6.09 7.47 -18.01
N GLU A 4 6.65 8.64 -17.75
CA GLU A 4 5.98 9.76 -17.07
C GLU A 4 4.82 10.31 -17.90
N MET A 5 4.97 10.37 -19.23
CA MET A 5 3.89 10.83 -20.14
C MET A 5 2.70 9.87 -20.17
N ASN A 6 2.91 8.60 -19.82
CA ASN A 6 1.89 7.56 -19.77
C ASN A 6 1.43 7.23 -18.36
N MET A 7 1.84 8.00 -17.37
CA MET A 7 1.41 7.86 -16.00
C MET A 7 0.57 9.07 -15.57
N THR A 8 -0.60 8.80 -15.03
CA THR A 8 -1.48 9.82 -14.44
C THR A 8 -1.80 9.42 -13.01
N ARG A 9 -1.62 10.34 -12.07
CA ARG A 9 -2.00 10.15 -10.67
C ARG A 9 -3.12 11.13 -10.33
N LEU A 10 -4.17 10.62 -9.74
CA LEU A 10 -5.36 11.36 -9.32
C LEU A 10 -5.63 11.11 -7.85
N GLU A 11 -6.16 12.11 -7.15
CA GLU A 11 -6.60 12.02 -5.77
C GLU A 11 -8.13 12.13 -5.72
N GLY A 12 -8.79 11.13 -5.13
CA GLY A 12 -10.26 11.03 -5.13
C GLY A 12 -11.00 12.13 -4.37
N LYS A 13 -10.29 12.98 -3.60
CA LYS A 13 -10.88 14.18 -2.99
C LYS A 13 -11.01 15.35 -3.95
N SER A 14 -10.11 15.44 -4.92
CA SER A 14 -10.00 16.56 -5.86
C SER A 14 -10.37 16.20 -7.30
N ALA A 15 -10.28 14.94 -7.66
CA ALA A 15 -10.66 14.45 -8.98
C ALA A 15 -12.18 14.18 -9.06
N ASP A 16 -12.76 14.42 -10.24
CA ASP A 16 -14.11 14.02 -10.56
C ASP A 16 -14.14 12.84 -11.56
N MET A 17 -15.33 12.31 -11.82
CA MET A 17 -15.51 11.20 -12.76
C MET A 17 -15.08 11.55 -14.20
N ASN A 18 -15.13 12.82 -14.61
CA ASN A 18 -14.70 13.25 -15.93
C ASN A 18 -13.18 13.21 -16.04
N ALA A 19 -12.47 13.69 -15.01
CA ALA A 19 -11.01 13.61 -14.94
C ALA A 19 -10.53 12.14 -14.97
N LEU A 20 -11.16 11.28 -14.18
CA LEU A 20 -10.86 9.85 -14.16
C LEU A 20 -11.12 9.21 -15.53
N ARG A 21 -12.27 9.49 -16.13
CA ARG A 21 -12.64 8.97 -17.45
C ARG A 21 -11.65 9.42 -18.53
N SER A 22 -11.31 10.70 -18.55
CA SER A 22 -10.35 11.26 -19.49
C SER A 22 -8.98 10.61 -19.36
N ALA A 23 -8.50 10.40 -18.13
CA ALA A 23 -7.24 9.74 -17.87
C ALA A 23 -7.26 8.26 -18.25
N ALA A 24 -8.33 7.53 -17.90
CA ALA A 24 -8.41 6.08 -18.06
C ALA A 24 -8.67 5.64 -19.51
N LEU A 25 -9.37 6.46 -20.30
CA LEU A 25 -9.71 6.14 -21.68
C LEU A 25 -8.77 6.79 -22.72
N ALA A 26 -7.80 7.59 -22.29
CA ALA A 26 -6.84 8.20 -23.20
C ALA A 26 -5.92 7.13 -23.82
N ILE A 27 -5.56 7.36 -25.09
CA ILE A 27 -4.63 6.49 -25.81
C ILE A 27 -3.22 6.67 -25.24
N PRO A 28 -2.46 5.58 -25.02
CA PRO A 28 -1.06 5.68 -24.62
C PRO A 28 -0.22 6.42 -25.65
N PHE A 29 0.70 7.27 -25.19
CA PHE A 29 1.57 8.04 -26.07
C PHE A 29 2.87 7.28 -26.34
N LEU A 30 3.07 6.85 -27.58
CA LEU A 30 4.27 6.13 -28.05
C LEU A 30 4.65 4.89 -27.22
N THR A 31 3.67 4.26 -26.59
CA THR A 31 3.84 3.02 -25.80
C THR A 31 2.60 2.14 -25.97
N GLU A 32 2.69 0.88 -25.55
CA GLU A 32 1.56 -0.05 -25.61
C GLU A 32 0.55 0.15 -24.47
N ARG A 33 1.01 0.70 -23.34
CA ARG A 33 0.21 0.79 -22.12
C ARG A 33 0.41 2.11 -21.40
N ARG A 34 -0.62 2.50 -20.66
CA ARG A 34 -0.58 3.60 -19.71
C ARG A 34 -0.99 3.15 -18.32
N LEU A 35 -0.54 3.87 -17.31
CA LEU A 35 -0.86 3.68 -15.92
C LEU A 35 -1.68 4.85 -15.38
N VAL A 36 -2.82 4.57 -14.79
CA VAL A 36 -3.59 5.55 -14.02
C VAL A 36 -3.65 5.08 -12.58
N VAL A 37 -3.20 5.92 -11.65
CA VAL A 37 -3.29 5.66 -10.22
C VAL A 37 -4.33 6.61 -9.63
N LEU A 38 -5.34 6.06 -9.00
CA LEU A 38 -6.35 6.82 -8.27
C LEU A 38 -6.24 6.51 -6.79
N GLU A 39 -5.82 7.49 -6.01
CA GLU A 39 -5.73 7.39 -4.56
C GLU A 39 -7.08 7.73 -3.94
N ASN A 40 -7.47 6.98 -2.91
CA ASN A 40 -8.72 7.17 -2.16
C ASN A 40 -9.99 7.28 -3.03
N PRO A 41 -10.23 6.33 -3.97
CA PRO A 41 -11.37 6.37 -4.89
C PRO A 41 -12.73 6.45 -4.20
N LEU A 42 -12.84 5.95 -2.97
CA LEU A 42 -14.09 5.96 -2.22
C LEU A 42 -14.57 7.37 -1.86
N ASN A 43 -13.68 8.36 -1.86
CA ASN A 43 -14.05 9.75 -1.65
C ASN A 43 -14.87 10.32 -2.82
N MET A 44 -14.73 9.76 -4.03
CA MET A 44 -15.51 10.17 -5.20
C MET A 44 -16.95 9.65 -5.16
N VAL A 45 -17.16 8.50 -4.51
CA VAL A 45 -18.46 7.79 -4.49
C VAL A 45 -19.29 8.14 -3.24
N GLY A 46 -18.78 9.04 -2.41
CA GLY A 46 -19.48 9.52 -1.21
C GLY A 46 -20.43 10.66 -1.51
N GLY A 47 -21.45 10.86 -0.64
CA GLY A 47 -22.33 12.01 -0.71
C GLY A 47 -23.74 11.72 -1.29
N ARG A 48 -24.46 12.82 -1.66
CA ARG A 48 -25.87 12.77 -2.05
C ARG A 48 -26.11 11.99 -3.35
N ASP A 49 -25.15 12.05 -4.28
CA ASP A 49 -25.20 11.40 -5.61
C ASP A 49 -24.36 10.10 -5.67
N GLY A 50 -24.06 9.53 -4.52
CA GLY A 50 -23.13 8.40 -4.39
C GLY A 50 -23.50 7.16 -5.20
N LYS A 51 -24.82 6.87 -5.37
CA LYS A 51 -25.28 5.72 -6.16
C LYS A 51 -25.06 5.92 -7.66
N ASP A 52 -25.30 7.12 -8.15
CA ASP A 52 -25.12 7.44 -9.58
C ASP A 52 -23.63 7.45 -9.92
N THR A 53 -22.82 8.06 -9.08
CA THR A 53 -21.34 8.05 -9.21
C THR A 53 -20.77 6.63 -9.13
N GLN A 54 -21.30 5.78 -8.24
CA GLN A 54 -20.91 4.36 -8.16
C GLN A 54 -21.23 3.62 -9.46
N SER A 55 -22.42 3.84 -10.03
CA SER A 55 -22.84 3.21 -11.28
C SER A 55 -21.96 3.67 -12.44
N GLU A 56 -21.62 4.95 -12.51
CA GLU A 56 -20.70 5.51 -13.50
C GLU A 56 -19.29 4.90 -13.34
N PHE A 57 -18.82 4.75 -12.09
CA PHE A 57 -17.53 4.16 -11.81
C PHE A 57 -17.45 2.71 -12.29
N ILE A 58 -18.46 1.90 -11.97
CA ILE A 58 -18.56 0.50 -12.44
C ILE A 58 -18.59 0.44 -13.97
N ASN A 59 -19.37 1.34 -14.61
CA ASN A 59 -19.41 1.42 -16.07
C ASN A 59 -18.04 1.75 -16.67
N LEU A 60 -17.27 2.64 -16.05
CA LEU A 60 -15.92 2.94 -16.48
C LEU A 60 -15.00 1.72 -16.33
N LEU A 61 -15.02 1.05 -15.17
CA LEU A 61 -14.23 -0.16 -14.93
C LEU A 61 -14.50 -1.26 -15.97
N ASN A 62 -15.75 -1.42 -16.37
CA ASN A 62 -16.14 -2.39 -17.39
C ASN A 62 -15.69 -2.02 -18.82
N LYS A 63 -15.46 -0.74 -19.07
CA LYS A 63 -15.05 -0.20 -20.39
C LYS A 63 -13.57 0.13 -20.50
N LEU A 64 -12.77 -0.19 -19.46
CA LEU A 64 -11.33 0.07 -19.50
C LEU A 64 -10.67 -0.66 -20.68
N PRO A 65 -9.90 0.06 -21.53
CA PRO A 65 -9.14 -0.57 -22.60
C PRO A 65 -8.01 -1.44 -22.02
N GLN A 66 -7.64 -2.48 -22.73
CA GLN A 66 -6.52 -3.36 -22.34
C GLN A 66 -5.17 -2.62 -22.26
N SER A 67 -5.07 -1.48 -22.94
CA SER A 67 -3.90 -0.60 -22.89
C SER A 67 -3.81 0.24 -21.61
N THR A 68 -4.85 0.25 -20.76
CA THR A 68 -4.84 1.01 -19.50
C THR A 68 -4.79 0.08 -18.31
N ALA A 69 -3.76 0.27 -17.47
CA ALA A 69 -3.74 -0.27 -16.12
C ALA A 69 -4.27 0.80 -15.15
N LEU A 70 -5.39 0.53 -14.50
CA LEU A 70 -5.95 1.38 -13.45
C LEU A 70 -5.64 0.77 -12.08
N VAL A 71 -4.90 1.51 -11.26
CA VAL A 71 -4.59 1.14 -9.87
C VAL A 71 -5.43 2.00 -8.94
N LEU A 72 -6.23 1.36 -8.11
CA LEU A 72 -7.04 2.01 -7.07
C LEU A 72 -6.35 1.80 -5.73
N VAL A 73 -5.86 2.86 -5.13
CA VAL A 73 -5.22 2.82 -3.81
C VAL A 73 -6.23 3.24 -2.76
N VAL A 74 -6.65 2.31 -1.91
CA VAL A 74 -7.60 2.57 -0.84
C VAL A 74 -6.88 2.51 0.51
N GLU A 75 -6.83 3.63 1.19
CA GLU A 75 -6.40 3.67 2.59
C GLU A 75 -7.49 3.04 3.47
N ASP A 76 -7.17 1.91 4.04
CA ASP A 76 -8.05 1.15 4.91
C ASP A 76 -7.28 0.63 6.13
N PHE A 77 -8.00 0.24 7.15
CA PHE A 77 -7.41 -0.39 8.33
C PHE A 77 -8.15 -1.67 8.68
N GLN A 78 -7.42 -2.59 9.25
CA GLN A 78 -7.96 -3.87 9.69
C GLN A 78 -8.54 -3.76 11.10
N LYS A 79 -9.68 -4.42 11.33
CA LYS A 79 -10.28 -4.60 12.65
C LYS A 79 -10.60 -6.06 12.90
N ASN A 80 -10.54 -6.46 14.16
CA ASN A 80 -11.00 -7.77 14.57
C ASN A 80 -12.53 -7.75 14.72
N GLN A 81 -13.19 -8.71 14.09
CA GLN A 81 -14.64 -8.90 14.16
C GLN A 81 -14.95 -10.35 14.56
N LYS A 82 -15.88 -10.53 15.48
CA LYS A 82 -16.36 -11.85 15.85
C LYS A 82 -17.56 -12.23 14.97
N LYS A 83 -17.40 -13.27 14.13
CA LYS A 83 -18.47 -13.80 13.28
C LYS A 83 -18.70 -15.26 13.62
N LYS A 84 -19.94 -15.63 14.02
CA LYS A 84 -20.28 -17.00 14.43
C LYS A 84 -19.34 -17.60 15.48
N GLY A 85 -18.91 -16.78 16.47
CA GLY A 85 -18.02 -17.24 17.55
C GLY A 85 -16.52 -17.23 17.24
N VAL A 86 -16.11 -17.05 15.99
CA VAL A 86 -14.72 -16.99 15.53
C VAL A 86 -14.28 -15.55 15.34
N TRP A 87 -13.09 -15.21 15.85
CA TRP A 87 -12.48 -13.92 15.59
C TRP A 87 -11.79 -13.93 14.21
N THR A 88 -12.15 -12.98 13.38
CA THR A 88 -11.55 -12.77 12.04
C THR A 88 -11.10 -11.33 11.91
N THR A 89 -9.99 -11.12 11.21
CA THR A 89 -9.52 -9.78 10.86
C THR A 89 -10.14 -9.40 9.51
N VAL A 90 -10.79 -8.24 9.45
CA VAL A 90 -11.45 -7.74 8.24
C VAL A 90 -11.06 -6.30 7.97
N TRP A 91 -11.03 -5.94 6.70
CA TRP A 91 -10.91 -4.55 6.28
C TRP A 91 -12.16 -3.75 6.64
N THR A 92 -11.97 -2.49 7.06
CA THR A 92 -13.09 -1.67 7.55
C THR A 92 -13.89 -1.06 6.42
N LYS A 93 -13.23 -0.51 5.40
CA LYS A 93 -13.88 0.11 4.24
C LYS A 93 -14.16 -0.92 3.15
N LEU A 94 -13.14 -1.67 2.72
CA LEU A 94 -13.24 -2.69 1.68
C LEU A 94 -13.49 -4.09 2.26
N ASN A 95 -14.58 -4.26 2.99
CA ASN A 95 -15.01 -5.59 3.43
C ASN A 95 -15.58 -6.42 2.26
N GLU A 96 -15.82 -7.71 2.49
CA GLU A 96 -16.33 -8.66 1.47
C GLU A 96 -17.63 -8.22 0.78
N SER A 97 -18.50 -7.47 1.48
CA SER A 97 -19.78 -6.99 0.95
C SER A 97 -19.67 -5.65 0.21
N HIS A 98 -18.50 -5.03 0.17
CA HIS A 98 -18.32 -3.77 -0.52
C HIS A 98 -18.42 -3.95 -2.05
N TRP A 99 -19.14 -3.07 -2.71
CA TRP A 99 -19.44 -3.15 -4.15
C TRP A 99 -18.18 -3.30 -5.03
N LEU A 100 -17.06 -2.68 -4.66
CA LEU A 100 -15.82 -2.76 -5.41
C LEU A 100 -15.19 -4.17 -5.32
N ASN A 101 -15.25 -4.81 -4.15
CA ASN A 101 -14.82 -6.20 -3.98
C ASN A 101 -15.71 -7.18 -4.74
N GLN A 102 -17.02 -6.94 -4.73
CA GLN A 102 -17.98 -7.76 -5.50
C GLN A 102 -17.70 -7.62 -6.99
N TRP A 103 -17.55 -6.38 -7.49
CA TRP A 103 -17.18 -6.15 -8.89
C TRP A 103 -15.85 -6.82 -9.25
N ALA A 104 -14.81 -6.70 -8.42
CA ALA A 104 -13.51 -7.31 -8.70
C ALA A 104 -13.58 -8.84 -8.74
N SER A 105 -14.39 -9.46 -7.88
CA SER A 105 -14.66 -10.90 -7.89
C SER A 105 -15.35 -11.34 -9.19
N GLU A 106 -16.32 -10.57 -9.68
CA GLU A 106 -17.04 -10.84 -10.94
C GLU A 106 -16.16 -10.59 -12.17
N ALA A 107 -15.25 -9.61 -12.09
CA ALA A 107 -14.33 -9.28 -13.19
C ALA A 107 -13.28 -10.38 -13.45
N GLY A 108 -13.03 -11.27 -12.50
CA GLY A 108 -12.12 -12.40 -12.63
C GLY A 108 -10.68 -11.94 -12.95
N SER A 109 -10.09 -12.47 -14.02
CA SER A 109 -8.70 -12.13 -14.39
C SER A 109 -8.45 -10.69 -14.82
N ARG A 110 -9.49 -9.87 -14.98
CA ARG A 110 -9.38 -8.45 -15.29
C ARG A 110 -9.10 -7.56 -14.09
N ALA A 111 -9.29 -8.09 -12.88
CA ALA A 111 -9.06 -7.38 -11.64
C ALA A 111 -8.19 -8.20 -10.68
N LEU A 112 -7.33 -7.51 -9.94
CA LEU A 112 -6.51 -8.10 -8.89
C LEU A 112 -6.67 -7.25 -7.64
N ILE A 113 -6.98 -7.88 -6.52
CA ILE A 113 -6.97 -7.26 -5.20
C ILE A 113 -5.68 -7.66 -4.51
N VAL A 114 -4.93 -6.68 -4.03
CA VAL A 114 -3.70 -6.88 -3.27
C VAL A 114 -3.89 -6.29 -1.87
N ASP A 115 -3.85 -7.15 -0.87
CA ASP A 115 -3.87 -6.73 0.53
C ASP A 115 -2.47 -6.30 0.97
N CYS A 116 -2.38 -5.09 1.51
CA CYS A 116 -1.13 -4.52 2.03
C CYS A 116 -1.27 -4.20 3.53
N PRO A 117 -1.42 -5.22 4.41
CA PRO A 117 -1.55 -4.98 5.83
C PRO A 117 -0.23 -4.48 6.42
N LEU A 118 -0.32 -3.52 7.35
CA LEU A 118 0.84 -3.15 8.16
C LEU A 118 1.21 -4.31 9.08
N PRO A 119 2.52 -4.57 9.28
CA PRO A 119 2.96 -5.55 10.25
C PRO A 119 2.55 -5.11 11.66
N THR A 120 2.11 -6.05 12.47
CA THR A 120 1.98 -5.79 13.91
C THR A 120 3.36 -5.65 14.55
N ILE A 121 3.44 -4.96 15.69
CA ILE A 121 4.70 -4.81 16.45
C ILE A 121 5.37 -6.19 16.68
N ARG A 122 4.59 -7.21 17.02
CA ARG A 122 5.10 -8.58 17.23
C ARG A 122 5.68 -9.22 15.96
N ASN A 123 5.19 -8.83 14.81
CA ASN A 123 5.61 -9.40 13.52
C ASN A 123 6.63 -8.53 12.79
N MET A 124 6.99 -7.37 13.34
CA MET A 124 7.87 -6.42 12.67
C MET A 124 9.25 -7.00 12.38
N ALA A 125 9.85 -7.72 13.31
CA ALA A 125 11.14 -8.38 13.11
C ALA A 125 11.12 -9.38 11.94
N ASN A 126 10.06 -10.19 11.84
CA ASN A 126 9.90 -11.12 10.72
C ASN A 126 9.67 -10.38 9.40
N TRP A 127 8.91 -9.29 9.44
CA TRP A 127 8.69 -8.44 8.27
C TRP A 127 10.00 -7.82 7.78
N ILE A 128 10.85 -7.30 8.69
CA ILE A 128 12.19 -6.76 8.37
C ILE A 128 13.05 -7.81 7.67
N ARG A 129 13.10 -9.04 8.21
CA ARG A 129 13.88 -10.12 7.60
C ARG A 129 13.39 -10.47 6.20
N LYS A 130 12.08 -10.56 6.02
CA LYS A 130 11.48 -10.81 4.70
C LYS A 130 11.79 -9.68 3.74
N LYS A 131 11.63 -8.42 4.18
CA LYS A 131 11.91 -7.25 3.35
C LYS A 131 13.38 -7.14 2.96
N ALA A 132 14.30 -7.48 3.87
CA ALA A 132 15.72 -7.55 3.56
C ALA A 132 16.03 -8.61 2.49
N ALA A 133 15.40 -9.79 2.59
CA ALA A 133 15.53 -10.83 1.57
C ALA A 133 14.97 -10.40 0.20
N ASP A 134 13.83 -9.72 0.17
CA ASP A 134 13.26 -9.14 -1.06
C ASP A 134 14.20 -8.11 -1.71
N LEU A 135 15.05 -7.46 -0.91
CA LEU A 135 16.06 -6.49 -1.36
C LEU A 135 17.43 -7.12 -1.66
N GLY A 136 17.54 -8.45 -1.58
CA GLY A 136 18.76 -9.19 -1.92
C GLY A 136 19.78 -9.31 -0.79
N GLY A 137 19.40 -9.02 0.46
CA GLY A 137 20.27 -9.13 1.62
C GLY A 137 19.65 -9.97 2.76
N ALA A 138 20.31 -9.95 3.93
CA ALA A 138 19.85 -10.72 5.07
C ALA A 138 20.07 -9.98 6.40
N PHE A 139 19.27 -10.33 7.41
CA PHE A 139 19.41 -9.89 8.79
C PHE A 139 19.45 -11.09 9.73
N THR A 140 20.29 -11.02 10.76
CA THR A 140 20.17 -11.95 11.89
C THR A 140 18.85 -11.73 12.63
N ALA A 141 18.41 -12.71 13.38
CA ALA A 141 17.17 -12.57 14.17
C ALA A 141 17.31 -11.48 15.25
N LEU A 142 18.50 -11.32 15.84
CA LEU A 142 18.80 -10.30 16.85
C LEU A 142 18.78 -8.90 16.22
N ALA A 143 19.45 -8.71 15.09
CA ALA A 143 19.45 -7.44 14.36
C ALA A 143 18.04 -7.01 13.95
N ALA A 144 17.25 -7.95 13.43
CA ALA A 144 15.86 -7.65 13.04
C ALA A 144 14.97 -7.30 14.24
N GLY A 145 15.16 -7.96 15.38
CA GLY A 145 14.48 -7.62 16.63
C GLY A 145 14.84 -6.22 17.10
N LEU A 146 16.15 -5.92 17.17
CA LEU A 146 16.65 -4.61 17.59
C LEU A 146 16.16 -3.49 16.67
N LEU A 147 16.22 -3.70 15.35
CA LEU A 147 15.69 -2.71 14.40
C LEU A 147 14.18 -2.53 14.56
N ALA A 148 13.42 -3.61 14.81
CA ALA A 148 11.99 -3.52 15.06
C ALA A 148 11.65 -2.66 16.28
N ASP A 149 12.45 -2.77 17.35
CA ASP A 149 12.31 -1.93 18.56
C ASP A 149 12.60 -0.44 18.26
N TYR A 150 13.52 -0.16 17.34
CA TYR A 150 13.88 1.21 16.99
C TYR A 150 12.84 1.88 16.07
N VAL A 151 12.31 1.15 15.09
CA VAL A 151 11.38 1.70 14.09
C VAL A 151 9.90 1.56 14.50
N GLY A 152 9.60 0.77 15.54
CA GLY A 152 8.23 0.51 15.97
C GLY A 152 7.39 -0.10 14.84
N ASN A 153 6.28 0.56 14.47
CA ASN A 153 5.40 0.13 13.38
C ASN A 153 5.59 0.94 12.08
N ASN A 154 6.60 1.80 12.02
CA ASN A 154 6.89 2.63 10.86
C ASN A 154 7.64 1.82 9.78
N THR A 155 6.88 1.26 8.83
CA THR A 155 7.43 0.46 7.73
C THR A 155 8.28 1.28 6.76
N GLN A 156 7.99 2.56 6.61
CA GLN A 156 8.73 3.45 5.72
C GLN A 156 10.14 3.71 6.25
N LEU A 157 10.23 4.05 7.56
CA LEU A 157 11.50 4.17 8.26
C LEU A 157 12.26 2.84 8.24
N ALA A 158 11.57 1.73 8.52
CA ALA A 158 12.19 0.41 8.48
C ALA A 158 12.84 0.10 7.13
N VAL A 159 12.19 0.40 6.01
CA VAL A 159 12.78 0.19 4.67
C VAL A 159 14.04 1.04 4.47
N GLN A 160 14.02 2.30 4.88
CA GLN A 160 15.18 3.19 4.78
C GLN A 160 16.37 2.65 5.59
N GLU A 161 16.11 2.22 6.83
CA GLU A 161 17.14 1.63 7.69
C GLU A 161 17.65 0.30 7.15
N ILE A 162 16.77 -0.58 6.63
CA ILE A 162 17.18 -1.84 6.00
C ILE A 162 18.13 -1.57 4.83
N VAL A 163 17.77 -0.65 3.92
CA VAL A 163 18.61 -0.32 2.76
C VAL A 163 19.95 0.24 3.20
N LYS A 164 19.97 1.14 4.17
CA LYS A 164 21.18 1.72 4.74
C LYS A 164 22.10 0.64 5.32
N LEU A 165 21.56 -0.25 6.15
CA LEU A 165 22.32 -1.32 6.80
C LEU A 165 22.83 -2.38 5.81
N LEU A 166 22.00 -2.77 4.84
CA LEU A 166 22.45 -3.69 3.77
C LEU A 166 23.55 -3.09 2.92
N THR A 167 23.45 -1.79 2.61
CA THR A 167 24.50 -1.06 1.87
C THR A 167 25.78 -1.00 2.67
N TYR A 168 25.71 -0.78 3.98
CA TYR A 168 26.88 -0.75 4.86
C TYR A 168 27.66 -2.07 4.87
N VAL A 169 26.96 -3.20 4.92
CA VAL A 169 27.58 -4.52 4.85
C VAL A 169 27.84 -4.98 3.40
N ASN A 170 27.66 -4.09 2.42
CA ASN A 170 27.83 -4.35 0.99
C ASN A 170 27.06 -5.58 0.46
N TYR A 171 25.98 -5.98 1.15
CA TYR A 171 25.20 -7.21 0.86
C TYR A 171 26.00 -8.52 0.97
N ASP A 172 27.24 -8.49 1.47
CA ASP A 172 28.17 -9.64 1.50
C ASP A 172 27.89 -10.59 2.67
N ARG A 173 27.30 -10.08 3.73
CA ARG A 173 26.95 -10.84 4.94
C ARG A 173 25.62 -10.37 5.52
N PRO A 174 24.99 -11.19 6.39
CA PRO A 174 23.84 -10.72 7.16
C PRO A 174 24.21 -9.52 8.05
N VAL A 175 23.30 -8.56 8.15
CA VAL A 175 23.37 -7.48 9.12
C VAL A 175 23.22 -8.08 10.52
N ASP A 176 24.11 -7.73 11.44
CA ASP A 176 24.07 -8.13 12.84
C ASP A 176 23.64 -6.99 13.77
N ASP A 177 23.48 -7.27 15.05
CA ASP A 177 22.99 -6.30 16.03
C ASP A 177 24.01 -5.19 16.31
N ASP A 178 25.32 -5.45 16.15
CA ASP A 178 26.35 -4.42 16.28
C ASP A 178 26.25 -3.39 15.13
N ASP A 179 25.96 -3.83 13.91
CA ASP A 179 25.71 -2.94 12.77
C ASP A 179 24.53 -2.01 13.05
N VAL A 180 23.43 -2.58 13.56
CA VAL A 180 22.22 -1.81 13.90
C VAL A 180 22.53 -0.78 14.99
N ARG A 181 23.21 -1.17 16.07
CA ARG A 181 23.59 -0.25 17.17
C ARG A 181 24.46 0.90 16.71
N ARG A 182 25.34 0.65 15.76
CA ARG A 182 26.30 1.67 15.25
C ARG A 182 25.63 2.69 14.32
N LEU A 183 24.66 2.26 13.52
CA LEU A 183 24.18 3.04 12.39
C LEU A 183 22.74 3.55 12.56
N THR A 184 21.95 2.92 13.42
CA THR A 184 20.56 3.35 13.62
C THR A 184 20.47 4.26 14.83
N VAL A 185 20.03 5.48 14.61
CA VAL A 185 19.67 6.40 15.68
C VAL A 185 18.32 5.99 16.21
N GLN A 186 18.22 5.73 17.51
CA GLN A 186 16.93 5.51 18.17
C GLN A 186 16.12 6.80 18.02
N GLU A 187 15.05 6.80 17.21
CA GLU A 187 14.02 7.81 17.33
C GLU A 187 13.34 7.58 18.68
N HIS A 188 13.83 8.26 19.70
CA HIS A 188 12.99 8.48 20.87
C HIS A 188 11.79 9.28 20.36
N GLN A 189 10.65 8.61 20.21
CA GLN A 189 9.38 9.29 20.44
C GLN A 189 9.46 9.78 21.89
N SER A 190 10.10 10.92 22.07
CA SER A 190 9.95 11.68 23.28
C SER A 190 8.46 12.00 23.37
N ASP A 191 7.79 11.33 24.29
CA ASP A 191 6.50 11.74 24.82
C ASP A 191 6.65 13.16 25.37
N ILE A 192 6.61 14.15 24.44
CA ILE A 192 6.56 15.58 24.77
C ILE A 192 5.20 15.91 25.43
N PHE A 193 4.30 14.95 25.54
CA PHE A 193 2.97 15.15 26.11
C PHE A 193 2.80 14.78 27.58
N GLU A 194 3.85 14.33 28.29
CA GLU A 194 3.75 14.06 29.73
C GLU A 194 4.36 15.15 30.64
N MET A 195 4.59 16.35 30.14
CA MET A 195 5.01 17.47 30.98
C MET A 195 4.19 18.73 30.68
N VAL A 196 2.87 18.70 30.94
CA VAL A 196 2.08 19.89 31.28
C VAL A 196 1.03 19.51 32.29
#